data_3bdb8aded6622dd5f7a459dc7fe05475
#
_entry.id   3bdb8aded6622dd5f7a459dc7fe05475
#
_cell.length_a   1.000
_cell.length_b   1.000
_cell.length_c   1.000
_cell.angle_alpha   90.00
_cell.angle_beta   90.00
_cell.angle_gamma   90.00
#
_symmetry.space_group_name_H-M   'P 1'
#
loop_
_entity.id
_entity.type
_entity.pdbx_description
1 polymer ?
#
loop_
_entity_poly.entity_id
_entity_poly.type
_entity_poly.pdbx_seq_one_letter_code
_entity_poly.pdbx_strand_id
1 'polypeptide(L)'
;MHDFSLPMKLPLRPLRRISLPLLKLLPFLLTILILSVDCSHAGSLAWAYQGRGGANRLRVVINKKAQLLEIQGKGRVLRTYRVCLGLNPTGAKKAAGDKRTPEGEYFICMKQAGSKFHRFLGISYPGEQDAKRAFEKGLISLDARNSILEKVRQGKTPPWNTKLGGWVGIHGYPTDDYRRLWISLFFPKPHNWTDGCIALWNFEVEQLFRSVPVGTPVTILP
;
A
#
# COMPACT_ATOMS: atom_id res chain seq x y z
N MET A 1 66.76 -26.86 45.28
CA MET A 1 66.72 -28.11 44.53
C MET A 1 65.31 -28.28 43.96
N HIS A 2 65.08 -27.73 42.78
CA HIS A 2 63.99 -28.17 41.91
C HIS A 2 64.33 -27.67 40.51
N ASP A 3 64.51 -28.67 39.68
CA ASP A 3 64.88 -28.59 38.28
C ASP A 3 63.69 -28.13 37.48
N PHE A 4 63.83 -27.08 36.63
CA PHE A 4 62.82 -26.61 35.72
C PHE A 4 63.31 -26.89 34.29
N SER A 5 62.91 -28.00 33.78
CA SER A 5 63.06 -28.37 32.37
C SER A 5 62.20 -27.51 31.45
N LEU A 6 62.83 -27.02 30.37
CA LEU A 6 62.27 -26.16 29.32
C LEU A 6 61.21 -26.85 28.48
N PRO A 7 60.24 -26.10 27.95
CA PRO A 7 59.18 -26.66 27.09
C PRO A 7 59.67 -26.84 25.64
N MET A 8 59.21 -27.96 25.11
CA MET A 8 59.40 -28.51 23.78
C MET A 8 58.93 -27.54 22.66
N LYS A 9 59.78 -27.27 21.69
CA LYS A 9 59.48 -26.57 20.46
C LYS A 9 58.61 -27.38 19.54
N LEU A 10 57.39 -26.89 19.25
CA LEU A 10 56.49 -27.46 18.25
C LEU A 10 56.97 -27.04 16.83
N PRO A 11 56.99 -27.92 15.85
CA PRO A 11 57.37 -27.58 14.48
C PRO A 11 56.25 -26.80 13.75
N LEU A 12 56.67 -25.71 13.14
CA LEU A 12 55.82 -24.90 12.25
C LEU A 12 55.49 -25.70 11.00
N ARG A 13 54.20 -25.99 10.77
CA ARG A 13 53.75 -26.53 9.52
C ARG A 13 53.72 -25.43 8.44
N PRO A 14 54.12 -25.70 7.21
CA PRO A 14 54.05 -24.73 6.14
C PRO A 14 52.63 -24.46 5.73
N LEU A 15 52.24 -23.21 5.59
CA LEU A 15 50.99 -22.74 5.06
C LEU A 15 50.83 -23.20 3.61
N ARG A 16 49.87 -24.10 3.36
CA ARG A 16 49.44 -24.41 2.02
C ARG A 16 48.83 -23.17 1.36
N ARG A 17 49.41 -22.76 0.23
CA ARG A 17 48.82 -21.74 -0.64
C ARG A 17 47.51 -22.27 -1.15
N ILE A 18 46.41 -21.64 -0.67
CA ILE A 18 45.10 -21.83 -1.23
C ILE A 18 45.06 -20.93 -2.46
N SER A 19 45.11 -21.55 -3.62
CA SER A 19 44.85 -20.86 -4.87
C SER A 19 43.34 -20.59 -4.99
N LEU A 20 42.93 -19.35 -4.78
CA LEU A 20 41.53 -18.91 -4.95
C LEU A 20 41.26 -18.69 -6.45
N PRO A 21 40.20 -19.28 -6.98
CA PRO A 21 39.61 -18.82 -8.23
C PRO A 21 38.53 -17.75 -7.94
N LEU A 22 38.83 -16.77 -7.06
CA LEU A 22 37.86 -15.71 -6.70
C LEU A 22 37.88 -14.53 -7.68
N LEU A 23 38.80 -14.48 -8.60
CA LEU A 23 38.94 -13.34 -9.53
C LEU A 23 38.07 -13.42 -10.77
N LYS A 24 37.34 -14.54 -11.00
CA LYS A 24 36.47 -14.72 -12.17
C LYS A 24 34.97 -14.37 -11.91
N LEU A 25 34.58 -14.08 -10.67
CA LEU A 25 33.20 -13.71 -10.32
C LEU A 25 32.95 -12.20 -10.26
N LEU A 26 34.00 -11.39 -10.29
CA LEU A 26 33.86 -9.93 -10.22
C LEU A 26 33.15 -9.28 -11.42
N PRO A 27 33.31 -9.75 -12.67
CA PRO A 27 32.60 -9.15 -13.79
C PRO A 27 31.11 -9.49 -13.84
N PHE A 28 30.65 -10.56 -13.15
CA PHE A 28 29.24 -10.98 -13.19
C PHE A 28 28.38 -10.19 -12.18
N LEU A 29 28.95 -9.70 -11.10
CA LEU A 29 28.26 -8.84 -10.11
C LEU A 29 28.16 -7.39 -10.61
N LEU A 30 29.08 -6.94 -11.45
CA LEU A 30 29.07 -5.59 -11.99
C LEU A 30 28.07 -5.44 -13.15
N THR A 31 27.79 -6.52 -13.90
CA THR A 31 26.80 -6.51 -14.98
C THR A 31 25.37 -6.54 -14.48
N ILE A 32 25.10 -7.07 -13.29
CA ILE A 32 23.76 -7.03 -12.67
C ILE A 32 23.43 -5.63 -12.15
N LEU A 33 24.45 -4.82 -11.80
CA LEU A 33 24.24 -3.46 -11.29
C LEU A 33 23.97 -2.42 -12.39
N ILE A 34 24.25 -2.74 -13.66
CA ILE A 34 24.08 -1.79 -14.79
C ILE A 34 22.74 -1.97 -15.51
N LEU A 35 22.03 -3.08 -15.30
CA LEU A 35 20.72 -3.32 -15.94
C LEU A 35 19.51 -2.86 -15.12
N SER A 36 19.71 -2.15 -14.02
CA SER A 36 18.62 -1.65 -13.16
C SER A 36 18.42 -0.13 -13.19
N VAL A 37 19.02 0.59 -14.13
CA VAL A 37 18.88 2.05 -14.20
C VAL A 37 18.46 2.47 -15.59
N ASP A 38 17.22 2.17 -15.94
CA ASP A 38 16.47 2.93 -16.94
C ASP A 38 15.01 3.06 -16.51
N CYS A 39 14.80 3.75 -15.38
CA CYS A 39 13.52 4.32 -15.02
C CYS A 39 13.67 5.84 -14.81
N SER A 40 14.39 6.51 -15.69
CA SER A 40 14.50 7.97 -15.73
C SER A 40 13.57 8.55 -16.78
N HIS A 41 12.24 8.35 -16.60
CA HIS A 41 11.26 9.29 -17.09
C HIS A 41 10.54 9.91 -15.89
N ALA A 42 11.30 10.52 -15.02
CA ALA A 42 10.79 11.53 -14.10
C ALA A 42 10.51 12.80 -14.90
N GLY A 43 9.59 12.71 -15.84
CA GLY A 43 8.90 13.90 -16.33
C GLY A 43 8.25 14.54 -15.13
N SER A 44 8.74 15.70 -14.73
CA SER A 44 8.12 16.59 -13.75
C SER A 44 6.73 16.93 -14.25
N LEU A 45 5.76 16.06 -13.97
CA LEU A 45 4.36 16.36 -14.19
C LEU A 45 3.95 17.28 -13.04
N ALA A 46 3.94 18.58 -13.32
CA ALA A 46 3.25 19.53 -12.49
C ALA A 46 1.78 19.12 -12.43
N TRP A 47 1.38 18.49 -11.33
CA TRP A 47 0.02 18.10 -11.03
C TRP A 47 -0.76 19.32 -10.56
N ALA A 48 -0.95 20.27 -11.46
CA ALA A 48 -1.83 21.39 -11.20
C ALA A 48 -3.28 20.86 -11.23
N TYR A 49 -3.80 20.55 -10.06
CA TYR A 49 -5.22 20.42 -9.84
C TYR A 49 -5.85 21.83 -9.89
N GLN A 50 -6.48 22.17 -10.98
CA GLN A 50 -7.45 23.28 -11.01
C GLN A 50 -8.83 22.69 -10.77
N GLY A 51 -9.29 22.74 -9.53
CA GLY A 51 -10.67 22.43 -9.19
C GLY A 51 -11.60 23.52 -9.71
N ARG A 52 -12.30 23.23 -10.79
CA ARG A 52 -13.67 23.68 -11.09
C ARG A 52 -14.09 23.15 -12.47
N GLY A 53 -15.14 22.32 -12.49
CA GLY A 53 -15.99 22.13 -13.67
C GLY A 53 -15.63 20.99 -14.62
N GLY A 54 -16.58 20.06 -14.84
CA GLY A 54 -16.68 19.28 -16.06
C GLY A 54 -15.87 17.98 -16.14
N ALA A 55 -15.85 17.37 -17.29
CA ALA A 55 -15.27 16.09 -17.71
C ALA A 55 -13.76 15.84 -17.38
N ASN A 56 -13.11 16.73 -16.67
CA ASN A 56 -11.69 16.72 -16.33
C ASN A 56 -11.36 16.30 -14.89
N ARG A 57 -12.32 15.74 -14.15
CA ARG A 57 -12.09 15.38 -12.74
C ARG A 57 -11.18 14.16 -12.61
N LEU A 58 -10.22 14.26 -11.69
CA LEU A 58 -9.45 13.10 -11.24
C LEU A 58 -10.40 12.10 -10.61
N ARG A 59 -10.13 10.81 -10.87
CA ARG A 59 -10.73 9.67 -10.18
C ARG A 59 -9.65 8.67 -9.83
N VAL A 60 -9.88 7.92 -8.79
CA VAL A 60 -9.06 6.76 -8.42
C VAL A 60 -9.84 5.51 -8.76
N VAL A 61 -9.24 4.60 -9.52
CA VAL A 61 -9.83 3.29 -9.84
C VAL A 61 -8.92 2.20 -9.28
N ILE A 62 -9.48 1.30 -8.50
CA ILE A 62 -8.75 0.19 -7.89
C ILE A 62 -9.34 -1.10 -8.43
N ASN A 63 -8.52 -1.90 -9.13
CA ASN A 63 -8.86 -3.24 -9.56
C ASN A 63 -8.26 -4.25 -8.59
N LYS A 64 -9.08 -4.93 -7.83
CA LYS A 64 -8.65 -5.88 -6.80
C LYS A 64 -8.00 -7.12 -7.40
N LYS A 65 -8.56 -7.65 -8.49
CA LYS A 65 -8.02 -8.83 -9.19
C LYS A 65 -6.65 -8.56 -9.79
N ALA A 66 -6.46 -7.38 -10.39
CA ALA A 66 -5.19 -6.96 -10.96
C ALA A 66 -4.21 -6.44 -9.90
N GLN A 67 -4.67 -6.12 -8.68
CA GLN A 67 -3.91 -5.43 -7.63
C GLN A 67 -3.28 -4.12 -8.13
N LEU A 68 -4.07 -3.34 -8.84
CA LEU A 68 -3.66 -2.06 -9.42
C LEU A 68 -4.56 -0.93 -8.92
N LEU A 69 -3.95 0.22 -8.67
CA LEU A 69 -4.60 1.49 -8.45
C LEU A 69 -4.21 2.44 -9.58
N GLU A 70 -5.20 3.00 -10.24
CA GLU A 70 -5.01 3.99 -11.28
C GLU A 70 -5.52 5.36 -10.84
N ILE A 71 -4.75 6.39 -11.13
CA ILE A 71 -5.25 7.77 -11.15
C ILE A 71 -5.65 8.06 -12.59
N GLN A 72 -6.92 8.34 -12.79
CA GLN A 72 -7.48 8.68 -14.08
C GLN A 72 -7.93 10.15 -14.12
N GLY A 73 -7.77 10.78 -15.27
CA GLY A 73 -8.21 12.14 -15.51
C GLY A 73 -8.15 12.49 -16.98
N LYS A 74 -9.01 13.39 -17.43
CA LYS A 74 -9.09 13.78 -18.84
C LYS A 74 -9.30 12.59 -19.80
N GLY A 75 -10.09 11.60 -19.39
CA GLY A 75 -10.40 10.42 -20.18
C GLY A 75 -9.23 9.42 -20.35
N ARG A 76 -8.15 9.55 -19.60
CA ARG A 76 -6.98 8.67 -19.70
C ARG A 76 -6.43 8.29 -18.34
N VAL A 77 -5.67 7.18 -18.27
CA VAL A 77 -4.86 6.81 -17.12
C VAL A 77 -3.64 7.75 -17.05
N LEU A 78 -3.48 8.39 -15.91
CA LEU A 78 -2.37 9.30 -15.64
C LEU A 78 -1.23 8.62 -14.90
N ARG A 79 -1.57 7.70 -13.99
CA ARG A 79 -0.61 6.88 -13.22
C ARG A 79 -1.22 5.56 -12.83
N THR A 80 -0.36 4.56 -12.68
CA THR A 80 -0.72 3.23 -12.20
C THR A 80 0.24 2.82 -11.09
N TYR A 81 -0.29 2.23 -10.02
CA TYR A 81 0.47 1.73 -8.88
C TYR A 81 0.06 0.29 -8.57
N ARG A 82 1.01 -0.53 -8.14
CA ARG A 82 0.70 -1.83 -7.55
C ARG A 82 0.25 -1.65 -6.11
N VAL A 83 -0.76 -2.42 -5.68
CA VAL A 83 -1.33 -2.28 -4.34
C VAL A 83 -1.41 -3.62 -3.61
N CYS A 84 -1.25 -3.56 -2.28
CA CYS A 84 -1.63 -4.63 -1.38
C CYS A 84 -3.03 -4.36 -0.86
N LEU A 85 -3.80 -5.41 -0.67
CA LEU A 85 -5.19 -5.37 -0.24
C LEU A 85 -5.37 -6.01 1.15
N GLY A 86 -6.62 -6.15 1.57
CA GLY A 86 -6.98 -6.91 2.75
C GLY A 86 -6.56 -8.38 2.65
N LEU A 87 -6.24 -9.00 3.78
CA LEU A 87 -5.84 -10.41 3.87
C LEU A 87 -6.83 -11.37 3.21
N ASN A 88 -8.11 -11.00 3.17
CA ASN A 88 -9.16 -11.72 2.45
C ASN A 88 -9.56 -10.92 1.21
N PRO A 89 -8.86 -11.06 0.07
CA PRO A 89 -9.02 -10.17 -1.06
C PRO A 89 -10.30 -10.41 -1.87
N THR A 90 -10.92 -11.58 -1.73
CA THR A 90 -12.05 -11.99 -2.59
C THR A 90 -13.37 -11.46 -2.06
N GLY A 91 -14.14 -10.79 -2.94
CA GLY A 91 -15.47 -10.25 -2.65
C GLY A 91 -15.44 -8.97 -1.83
N ALA A 92 -16.58 -8.30 -1.77
CA ALA A 92 -16.76 -7.02 -1.08
C ALA A 92 -16.68 -7.17 0.45
N LYS A 93 -16.26 -6.11 1.12
CA LYS A 93 -16.32 -5.98 2.58
C LYS A 93 -17.77 -5.99 3.07
N LYS A 94 -18.04 -6.77 4.14
CA LYS A 94 -19.40 -6.97 4.68
C LYS A 94 -19.55 -6.57 6.14
N ALA A 95 -18.44 -6.60 6.91
CA ALA A 95 -18.46 -6.32 8.34
C ALA A 95 -17.08 -5.87 8.84
N ALA A 96 -17.06 -5.29 10.03
CA ALA A 96 -15.80 -5.06 10.75
C ALA A 96 -15.04 -6.37 10.95
N GLY A 97 -13.72 -6.34 10.81
CA GLY A 97 -12.86 -7.50 11.05
C GLY A 97 -12.84 -8.58 9.95
N ASP A 98 -13.62 -8.48 8.88
CA ASP A 98 -13.67 -9.47 7.80
C ASP A 98 -12.42 -9.48 6.89
N LYS A 99 -11.52 -8.52 7.11
CA LYS A 99 -10.24 -8.34 6.39
C LYS A 99 -10.39 -8.20 4.88
N ARG A 100 -11.55 -7.77 4.41
CA ARG A 100 -11.85 -7.54 3.00
C ARG A 100 -11.69 -6.08 2.64
N THR A 101 -11.14 -5.83 1.46
CA THR A 101 -11.22 -4.52 0.82
C THR A 101 -12.61 -4.36 0.22
N PRO A 102 -13.30 -3.22 0.44
CA PRO A 102 -14.65 -3.02 -0.11
C PRO A 102 -14.64 -2.96 -1.63
N GLU A 103 -15.82 -3.11 -2.22
CA GLU A 103 -16.09 -2.97 -3.65
C GLU A 103 -17.26 -2.01 -3.84
N GLY A 104 -17.16 -1.11 -4.80
CA GLY A 104 -18.21 -0.12 -5.10
C GLY A 104 -17.65 1.28 -5.33
N GLU A 105 -18.55 2.27 -5.21
CA GLU A 105 -18.29 3.68 -5.43
C GLU A 105 -18.13 4.43 -4.10
N TYR A 106 -17.04 5.15 -3.97
CA TYR A 106 -16.66 5.91 -2.79
C TYR A 106 -16.05 7.26 -3.20
N PHE A 107 -15.58 8.02 -2.23
CA PHE A 107 -14.74 9.20 -2.44
C PHE A 107 -13.70 9.31 -1.33
N ILE A 108 -12.65 10.07 -1.56
CA ILE A 108 -11.68 10.43 -0.52
C ILE A 108 -12.39 11.39 0.45
N CYS A 109 -12.69 10.91 1.66
CA CYS A 109 -13.44 11.68 2.66
C CYS A 109 -12.55 12.46 3.63
N MET A 110 -11.30 12.01 3.80
CA MET A 110 -10.32 12.69 4.65
C MET A 110 -8.88 12.37 4.27
N LYS A 111 -7.96 13.19 4.75
CA LYS A 111 -6.51 12.96 4.60
C LYS A 111 -5.81 13.20 5.93
N GLN A 112 -4.88 12.33 6.30
CA GLN A 112 -4.09 12.43 7.52
C GLN A 112 -2.61 12.30 7.18
N ALA A 113 -1.85 13.36 7.46
CA ALA A 113 -0.41 13.42 7.16
C ALA A 113 0.44 12.62 8.16
N GLY A 114 0.09 12.66 9.45
CA GLY A 114 0.79 11.96 10.53
C GLY A 114 0.17 10.60 10.86
N SER A 115 0.10 9.70 9.90
CA SER A 115 -0.39 8.33 10.13
C SER A 115 0.77 7.39 10.52
N LYS A 116 0.49 6.40 11.39
CA LYS A 116 1.43 5.28 11.64
C LYS A 116 1.80 4.51 10.36
N PHE A 117 1.02 4.67 9.31
CA PHE A 117 1.25 4.12 7.99
C PHE A 117 1.75 5.19 7.00
N HIS A 118 2.56 6.13 7.45
CA HIS A 118 3.13 7.25 6.71
C HIS A 118 2.08 8.29 6.33
N ARG A 119 1.25 8.05 5.31
CA ARG A 119 0.12 8.88 4.87
C ARG A 119 -1.14 8.05 4.83
N PHE A 120 -2.28 8.68 5.07
CA PHE A 120 -3.57 8.03 4.99
C PHE A 120 -4.58 8.91 4.24
N LEU A 121 -5.21 8.31 3.23
CA LEU A 121 -6.36 8.89 2.51
C LEU A 121 -7.56 8.00 2.82
N GLY A 122 -8.46 8.45 3.69
CA GLY A 122 -9.67 7.74 4.05
C GLY A 122 -10.68 7.74 2.91
N ILE A 123 -11.27 6.59 2.61
CA ILE A 123 -12.39 6.47 1.69
C ILE A 123 -13.72 6.48 2.45
N SER A 124 -14.79 6.90 1.79
CA SER A 124 -16.14 7.02 2.37
C SER A 124 -16.84 5.67 2.56
N TYR A 125 -16.10 4.64 2.99
CA TYR A 125 -16.67 3.37 3.43
C TYR A 125 -17.10 3.47 4.90
N PRO A 126 -18.29 2.92 5.28
CA PRO A 126 -19.32 2.29 4.43
C PRO A 126 -20.06 3.31 3.56
N GLY A 127 -20.25 2.95 2.30
CA GLY A 127 -21.00 3.73 1.34
C GLY A 127 -22.50 3.46 1.36
N GLU A 128 -23.25 4.09 0.45
CA GLU A 128 -24.70 3.98 0.39
C GLU A 128 -25.16 2.54 0.15
N GLN A 129 -24.52 1.83 -0.78
CA GLN A 129 -24.88 0.44 -1.09
C GLN A 129 -24.50 -0.52 0.04
N ASP A 130 -23.40 -0.27 0.74
CA ASP A 130 -23.01 -1.07 1.90
C ASP A 130 -24.02 -0.95 3.02
N ALA A 131 -24.46 0.27 3.30
CA ALA A 131 -25.49 0.54 4.32
C ALA A 131 -26.85 -0.10 3.97
N LYS A 132 -27.29 -0.02 2.70
CA LYS A 132 -28.53 -0.66 2.24
C LYS A 132 -28.47 -2.18 2.42
N ARG A 133 -27.41 -2.82 1.89
CA ARG A 133 -27.23 -4.28 2.01
C ARG A 133 -27.14 -4.75 3.46
N ALA A 134 -26.47 -3.97 4.32
CA ALA A 134 -26.33 -4.32 5.73
C ALA A 134 -27.64 -4.19 6.51
N PHE A 135 -28.44 -3.19 6.20
CA PHE A 135 -29.79 -3.02 6.79
C PHE A 135 -30.72 -4.15 6.35
N GLU A 136 -30.79 -4.48 5.06
CA GLU A 136 -31.58 -5.58 4.52
C GLU A 136 -31.24 -6.93 5.17
N LYS A 137 -29.99 -7.10 5.60
CA LYS A 137 -29.52 -8.31 6.31
C LYS A 137 -29.65 -8.23 7.83
N GLY A 138 -30.26 -7.17 8.36
CA GLY A 138 -30.39 -6.96 9.81
C GLY A 138 -29.07 -6.73 10.55
N LEU A 139 -27.99 -6.40 9.83
CA LEU A 139 -26.67 -6.19 10.44
C LEU A 139 -26.57 -4.83 11.15
N ILE A 140 -27.23 -3.82 10.63
CA ILE A 140 -27.29 -2.46 11.22
C ILE A 140 -28.74 -2.00 11.39
N SER A 141 -28.96 -1.07 12.31
CA SER A 141 -30.27 -0.44 12.52
C SER A 141 -30.64 0.53 11.39
N LEU A 142 -31.90 0.91 11.35
CA LEU A 142 -32.41 1.96 10.44
C LEU A 142 -31.67 3.29 10.66
N ASP A 143 -31.44 3.67 11.93
CA ASP A 143 -30.77 4.90 12.29
C ASP A 143 -29.31 4.91 11.82
N ALA A 144 -28.60 3.79 12.00
CA ALA A 144 -27.24 3.64 11.52
C ALA A 144 -27.17 3.76 9.99
N ARG A 145 -28.11 3.09 9.27
CA ARG A 145 -28.24 3.21 7.81
C ARG A 145 -28.47 4.67 7.40
N ASN A 146 -29.46 5.33 8.00
CA ASN A 146 -29.83 6.70 7.64
C ASN A 146 -28.69 7.68 7.91
N SER A 147 -27.97 7.52 9.03
CA SER A 147 -26.79 8.34 9.36
C SER A 147 -25.66 8.15 8.33
N ILE A 148 -25.39 6.93 7.87
CA ILE A 148 -24.41 6.68 6.81
C ILE A 148 -24.83 7.39 5.53
N LEU A 149 -26.09 7.19 5.08
CA LEU A 149 -26.61 7.78 3.85
C LEU A 149 -26.52 9.31 3.87
N GLU A 150 -26.93 9.93 4.99
CA GLU A 150 -26.88 11.38 5.17
C GLU A 150 -25.45 11.92 5.01
N LYS A 151 -24.48 11.34 5.72
CA LYS A 151 -23.07 11.78 5.66
C LYS A 151 -22.47 11.60 4.27
N VAL A 152 -22.69 10.45 3.64
CA VAL A 152 -22.18 10.16 2.29
C VAL A 152 -22.77 11.16 1.27
N ARG A 153 -24.07 11.45 1.31
CA ARG A 153 -24.73 12.42 0.41
C ARG A 153 -24.23 13.84 0.60
N GLN A 154 -23.84 14.19 1.83
CA GLN A 154 -23.21 15.47 2.15
C GLN A 154 -21.72 15.56 1.77
N GLY A 155 -21.13 14.50 1.20
CA GLY A 155 -19.68 14.43 0.92
C GLY A 155 -18.82 14.37 2.18
N LYS A 156 -19.38 13.93 3.31
CA LYS A 156 -18.70 13.84 4.60
C LYS A 156 -18.31 12.41 4.94
N THR A 157 -17.39 12.27 5.88
CA THR A 157 -16.98 10.96 6.43
C THR A 157 -18.18 10.27 7.09
N PRO A 158 -18.53 9.03 6.67
CA PRO A 158 -19.59 8.26 7.31
C PRO A 158 -19.20 7.82 8.73
N PRO A 159 -20.18 7.42 9.57
CA PRO A 159 -19.88 6.85 10.87
C PRO A 159 -19.09 5.55 10.74
N TRP A 160 -17.95 5.46 11.45
CA TRP A 160 -17.03 4.31 11.40
C TRP A 160 -17.17 3.35 12.59
N ASN A 161 -18.06 3.68 13.51
CA ASN A 161 -18.36 2.91 14.72
C ASN A 161 -19.58 1.98 14.58
N THR A 162 -19.87 1.54 13.36
CA THR A 162 -20.95 0.59 13.08
C THR A 162 -20.41 -0.85 12.95
N LYS A 163 -21.30 -1.84 12.91
CA LYS A 163 -20.92 -3.25 12.62
C LYS A 163 -20.28 -3.45 11.24
N LEU A 164 -20.45 -2.50 10.32
CA LEU A 164 -19.71 -2.50 9.05
C LEU A 164 -18.23 -2.16 9.22
N GLY A 165 -17.89 -1.47 10.30
CA GLY A 165 -16.57 -0.91 10.53
C GLY A 165 -16.35 0.39 9.77
N GLY A 166 -15.10 0.77 9.62
CA GLY A 166 -14.66 1.99 8.97
C GLY A 166 -13.15 2.06 8.92
N TRP A 167 -12.58 3.27 8.85
CA TRP A 167 -11.14 3.49 8.75
C TRP A 167 -10.49 2.76 7.58
N VAL A 168 -11.26 2.51 6.52
CA VAL A 168 -10.71 1.99 5.26
C VAL A 168 -10.16 3.15 4.46
N GLY A 169 -8.94 2.96 3.94
CA GLY A 169 -8.28 4.01 3.18
C GLY A 169 -7.09 3.49 2.40
N ILE A 170 -6.43 4.42 1.73
CA ILE A 170 -5.21 4.21 0.99
C ILE A 170 -4.06 4.74 1.84
N HIS A 171 -3.02 3.93 2.09
CA HIS A 171 -1.92 4.29 2.98
C HIS A 171 -0.60 3.65 2.58
N GLY A 172 0.48 4.06 3.23
CA GLY A 172 1.80 3.48 3.06
C GLY A 172 2.07 2.28 3.98
N TYR A 173 3.32 1.86 4.03
CA TYR A 173 3.79 0.87 4.98
C TYR A 173 4.07 1.52 6.34
N PRO A 174 3.92 0.76 7.46
CA PRO A 174 4.31 1.25 8.76
C PRO A 174 5.78 1.67 8.77
N THR A 175 6.06 2.83 9.34
CA THR A 175 7.43 3.38 9.37
C THR A 175 8.34 2.66 10.35
N ASP A 176 7.77 1.91 11.27
CA ASP A 176 8.42 1.13 12.33
C ASP A 176 8.54 -0.38 12.04
N ASP A 177 7.93 -0.86 10.95
CA ASP A 177 7.95 -2.29 10.59
C ASP A 177 8.83 -2.56 9.37
N TYR A 178 10.14 -2.56 9.58
CA TYR A 178 11.13 -2.86 8.55
C TYR A 178 11.00 -4.28 7.96
N ARG A 179 10.44 -5.25 8.68
CA ARG A 179 10.26 -6.62 8.19
C ARG A 179 9.30 -6.66 7.01
N ARG A 180 8.20 -5.92 7.09
CA ARG A 180 7.22 -5.84 5.99
C ARG A 180 7.79 -5.10 4.78
N LEU A 181 8.62 -4.10 5.02
CA LEU A 181 9.35 -3.40 3.97
C LEU A 181 10.28 -4.36 3.22
N TRP A 182 11.09 -5.15 3.93
CA TRP A 182 12.00 -6.13 3.33
C TRP A 182 11.25 -7.21 2.54
N ILE A 183 10.18 -7.76 3.10
CA ILE A 183 9.38 -8.79 2.42
C ILE A 183 8.86 -8.26 1.08
N SER A 184 8.37 -7.03 1.03
CA SER A 184 7.83 -6.46 -0.21
C SER A 184 8.90 -6.08 -1.23
N LEU A 185 10.15 -5.82 -0.82
CA LEU A 185 11.28 -5.59 -1.72
C LEU A 185 11.72 -6.87 -2.46
N PHE A 186 11.68 -8.02 -1.77
CA PHE A 186 12.15 -9.28 -2.34
C PHE A 186 11.07 -10.10 -3.05
N PHE A 187 9.79 -9.81 -2.81
CA PHE A 187 8.69 -10.52 -3.47
C PHE A 187 8.05 -9.66 -4.55
N PRO A 188 8.14 -10.06 -5.83
CA PRO A 188 7.66 -9.26 -6.96
C PRO A 188 6.12 -9.12 -7.02
N LYS A 189 5.38 -9.94 -6.27
CA LYS A 189 3.91 -9.84 -6.16
C LYS A 189 3.53 -9.15 -4.86
N PRO A 190 2.61 -8.19 -4.88
CA PRO A 190 2.12 -7.57 -3.67
C PRO A 190 1.44 -8.62 -2.77
N HIS A 191 1.92 -8.73 -1.52
CA HIS A 191 1.32 -9.60 -0.53
C HIS A 191 0.21 -8.84 0.20
N ASN A 192 -1.01 -9.36 0.15
CA ASN A 192 -2.11 -8.79 0.89
C ASN A 192 -1.88 -8.97 2.39
N TRP A 193 -1.94 -7.87 3.15
CA TRP A 193 -1.58 -7.88 4.56
C TRP A 193 -2.45 -6.96 5.42
N THR A 194 -3.34 -6.17 4.82
CA THR A 194 -4.13 -5.19 5.56
C THR A 194 -5.41 -5.79 6.13
N ASP A 195 -6.08 -5.04 6.99
CA ASP A 195 -7.41 -5.39 7.51
C ASP A 195 -8.56 -4.90 6.60
N GLY A 196 -8.23 -4.56 5.35
CA GLY A 196 -9.18 -4.09 4.33
C GLY A 196 -8.78 -2.79 3.65
N CYS A 197 -7.73 -2.14 4.09
CA CYS A 197 -7.16 -0.97 3.43
C CYS A 197 -6.40 -1.34 2.15
N ILE A 198 -6.04 -0.33 1.39
CA ILE A 198 -5.22 -0.40 0.19
C ILE A 198 -3.84 0.17 0.53
N ALA A 199 -2.79 -0.63 0.44
CA ALA A 199 -1.45 -0.19 0.79
C ALA A 199 -0.57 -0.05 -0.45
N LEU A 200 0.23 1.03 -0.46
CA LEU A 200 1.23 1.36 -1.46
C LEU A 200 2.60 1.56 -0.81
N TRP A 201 3.65 1.70 -1.61
CA TRP A 201 4.93 2.17 -1.12
C TRP A 201 4.84 3.59 -0.54
N ASN A 202 5.67 3.90 0.44
CA ASN A 202 5.63 5.20 1.11
C ASN A 202 5.84 6.37 0.14
N PHE A 203 6.73 6.23 -0.84
CA PHE A 203 6.94 7.26 -1.85
C PHE A 203 5.75 7.40 -2.83
N GLU A 204 5.05 6.29 -3.12
CA GLU A 204 3.86 6.30 -4.00
C GLU A 204 2.66 6.93 -3.29
N VAL A 205 2.40 6.54 -2.04
CA VAL A 205 1.31 7.15 -1.28
C VAL A 205 1.56 8.63 -1.00
N GLU A 206 2.82 9.07 -0.89
CA GLU A 206 3.16 10.48 -0.79
C GLU A 206 2.77 11.25 -2.06
N GLN A 207 3.05 10.68 -3.25
CA GLN A 207 2.62 11.26 -4.51
C GLN A 207 1.09 11.33 -4.61
N LEU A 208 0.41 10.24 -4.24
CA LEU A 208 -1.06 10.19 -4.21
C LEU A 208 -1.62 11.23 -3.24
N PHE A 209 -1.05 11.33 -2.06
CA PHE A 209 -1.46 12.28 -1.03
C PHE A 209 -1.35 13.72 -1.49
N ARG A 210 -0.33 14.08 -2.25
CA ARG A 210 -0.16 15.44 -2.79
C ARG A 210 -1.12 15.74 -3.95
N SER A 211 -1.39 14.75 -4.81
CA SER A 211 -2.12 14.95 -6.07
C SER A 211 -3.63 14.72 -5.98
N VAL A 212 -4.10 13.90 -5.04
CA VAL A 212 -5.51 13.51 -4.92
C VAL A 212 -6.18 14.30 -3.78
N PRO A 213 -7.09 15.23 -4.06
CA PRO A 213 -7.79 16.00 -3.05
C PRO A 213 -8.92 15.21 -2.38
N VAL A 214 -9.39 15.72 -1.23
CA VAL A 214 -10.66 15.29 -0.63
C VAL A 214 -11.81 15.55 -1.63
N GLY A 215 -12.78 14.65 -1.67
CA GLY A 215 -13.89 14.66 -2.62
C GLY A 215 -13.58 13.94 -3.94
N THR A 216 -12.34 13.47 -4.18
CA THR A 216 -12.03 12.69 -5.38
C THR A 216 -12.78 11.39 -5.40
N PRO A 217 -13.53 11.05 -6.49
CA PRO A 217 -14.21 9.77 -6.64
C PRO A 217 -13.23 8.59 -6.61
N VAL A 218 -13.65 7.49 -5.96
CA VAL A 218 -12.92 6.25 -5.85
C VAL A 218 -13.83 5.09 -6.26
N THR A 219 -13.48 4.38 -7.31
CA THR A 219 -14.14 3.15 -7.75
C THR A 219 -13.28 1.95 -7.37
N ILE A 220 -13.84 0.97 -6.67
CA ILE A 220 -13.14 -0.28 -6.32
C ILE A 220 -13.84 -1.43 -7.02
N LEU A 221 -13.17 -1.99 -8.02
CA LEU A 221 -13.62 -3.12 -8.84
C LEU A 221 -13.18 -4.45 -8.20
N PRO A 222 -13.95 -5.55 -8.42
CA PRO A 222 -13.58 -6.91 -8.03
C PRO A 222 -12.22 -7.37 -8.49
#